data_8b36a837515b5c20b1c629c3a5049243
#
_entry.id   8b36a837515b5c20b1c629c3a5049243
#
_cell.length_a   1.000
_cell.length_b   1.000
_cell.length_c   1.000
_cell.angle_alpha   90.00
_cell.angle_beta   90.00
_cell.angle_gamma   90.00
#
_symmetry.space_group_name_H-M   'P 1'
#
loop_
_entity.id
_entity.type
_entity.pdbx_description
1 polymer ?
#
loop_
_entity_poly.entity_id
_entity_poly.type
_entity_poly.pdbx_seq_one_letter_code
_entity_poly.pdbx_strand_id
1 'polypeptide(L)'
;MTSKIKVDNITDQGGNNMVVKCGSTITLGKSGDTVTLASGASQTGFGRTVDWNTTKKTTDFTATNGDGFFVDTSAGSNITVTLPSSPSAGNIVAIADYAGTAATNKIIIARNGSNIQGLAENAEITTNREARTLVYVDATQGWVAVNNNEDSIISPAFVTATGGTITTVCTNFKVHTFTGPGTFCVSCAG
;
A
#
# COMPACT_ATOMS: atom_id res chain seq x y z
N MET A 1 -11.40 44.98 0.05
CA MET A 1 -12.00 44.84 1.40
C MET A 1 -12.36 43.40 1.61
N THR A 2 -11.84 42.75 2.64
CA THR A 2 -12.22 41.37 3.01
C THR A 2 -13.40 41.46 4.00
N SER A 3 -14.56 40.95 3.61
CA SER A 3 -15.72 40.86 4.51
C SER A 3 -15.45 39.75 5.53
N LYS A 4 -15.69 40.03 6.82
CA LYS A 4 -15.56 39.05 7.92
C LYS A 4 -16.91 38.89 8.61
N ILE A 5 -17.37 37.66 8.74
CA ILE A 5 -18.52 37.31 9.59
C ILE A 5 -17.94 36.80 10.92
N LYS A 6 -18.33 37.43 12.03
CA LYS A 6 -17.94 36.97 13.38
C LYS A 6 -19.16 36.37 14.04
N VAL A 7 -19.19 35.09 14.17
CA VAL A 7 -20.25 34.32 14.84
C VAL A 7 -19.63 33.21 15.67
N ASP A 8 -20.25 32.86 16.77
CA ASP A 8 -19.83 31.72 17.60
C ASP A 8 -20.43 30.40 17.10
N ASN A 9 -21.63 30.47 16.52
CA ASN A 9 -22.33 29.32 15.96
C ASN A 9 -22.90 29.63 14.58
N ILE A 10 -22.87 28.66 13.70
CA ILE A 10 -23.64 28.61 12.45
C ILE A 10 -24.63 27.46 12.60
N THR A 11 -25.93 27.77 12.48
CA THR A 11 -27.03 26.81 12.65
C THR A 11 -27.79 26.63 11.34
N ASP A 12 -28.45 25.47 11.18
CA ASP A 12 -29.45 25.25 10.15
C ASP A 12 -30.77 25.99 10.49
N GLN A 13 -31.76 25.89 9.59
CA GLN A 13 -33.07 26.52 9.79
C GLN A 13 -33.86 25.92 10.98
N GLY A 14 -33.53 24.74 11.42
CA GLY A 14 -34.10 24.06 12.59
C GLY A 14 -33.38 24.38 13.90
N GLY A 15 -32.39 25.27 13.87
CA GLY A 15 -31.61 25.68 15.04
C GLY A 15 -30.51 24.67 15.47
N ASN A 16 -30.21 23.63 14.65
CA ASN A 16 -29.13 22.71 14.96
C ASN A 16 -27.79 23.35 14.58
N ASN A 17 -26.79 23.12 15.41
CA ASN A 17 -25.44 23.61 15.17
C ASN A 17 -24.77 22.88 13.99
N MET A 18 -24.35 23.63 12.97
CA MET A 18 -23.53 23.14 11.86
C MET A 18 -22.04 23.37 12.14
N VAL A 19 -21.70 24.52 12.75
CA VAL A 19 -20.34 24.84 13.17
C VAL A 19 -20.40 25.50 14.53
N VAL A 20 -19.68 24.96 15.50
CA VAL A 20 -19.57 25.53 16.86
C VAL A 20 -18.10 25.75 17.19
N LYS A 21 -17.78 26.92 17.72
CA LYS A 21 -16.47 27.19 18.30
C LYS A 21 -16.59 27.38 19.81
N CYS A 22 -15.88 26.53 20.56
CA CYS A 22 -15.75 26.65 22.01
C CYS A 22 -14.26 26.68 22.38
N GLY A 23 -13.77 27.83 22.85
CA GLY A 23 -12.35 28.03 23.11
C GLY A 23 -11.50 27.83 21.84
N SER A 24 -10.59 26.86 21.86
CA SER A 24 -9.73 26.45 20.72
C SER A 24 -10.35 25.35 19.87
N THR A 25 -11.50 24.79 20.25
CA THR A 25 -12.16 23.67 19.55
C THR A 25 -13.19 24.20 18.57
N ILE A 26 -13.16 23.70 17.34
CA ILE A 26 -14.19 23.88 16.32
C ILE A 26 -14.86 22.53 16.09
N THR A 27 -16.17 22.46 16.31
CA THR A 27 -16.98 21.28 16.06
C THR A 27 -17.81 21.49 14.80
N LEU A 28 -17.75 20.54 13.87
CA LEU A 28 -18.56 20.50 12.66
C LEU A 28 -19.64 19.43 12.82
N GLY A 29 -20.92 19.83 12.75
CA GLY A 29 -22.04 18.91 12.91
C GLY A 29 -22.27 18.45 14.37
N LYS A 30 -23.12 17.48 14.54
CA LYS A 30 -23.46 16.79 15.80
C LYS A 30 -23.42 15.27 15.60
N SER A 31 -23.62 14.51 16.65
CA SER A 31 -23.72 13.03 16.57
C SER A 31 -24.81 12.61 15.57
N GLY A 32 -24.43 11.78 14.60
CA GLY A 32 -25.28 11.30 13.51
C GLY A 32 -25.21 12.12 12.22
N ASP A 33 -24.57 13.29 12.25
CA ASP A 33 -24.37 14.09 11.02
C ASP A 33 -23.22 13.50 10.16
N THR A 34 -23.32 13.66 8.86
CA THR A 34 -22.28 13.34 7.90
C THR A 34 -21.66 14.61 7.33
N VAL A 35 -20.34 14.73 7.41
CA VAL A 35 -19.59 15.81 6.77
C VAL A 35 -19.01 15.27 5.46
N THR A 36 -19.55 15.72 4.33
CA THR A 36 -19.11 15.28 3.00
C THR A 36 -18.27 16.37 2.34
N LEU A 37 -17.10 16.00 1.86
CA LEU A 37 -16.28 16.86 1.01
C LEU A 37 -16.79 16.79 -0.44
N ALA A 38 -16.77 17.93 -1.13
CA ALA A 38 -17.09 17.96 -2.55
C ALA A 38 -16.09 17.10 -3.36
N SER A 39 -16.52 16.57 -4.51
CA SER A 39 -15.64 15.83 -5.42
C SER A 39 -14.43 16.70 -5.80
N GLY A 40 -13.22 16.12 -5.67
CA GLY A 40 -11.97 16.84 -5.88
C GLY A 40 -11.46 17.67 -4.70
N ALA A 41 -12.22 17.78 -3.60
CA ALA A 41 -11.73 18.42 -2.39
C ALA A 41 -10.86 17.44 -1.58
N SER A 42 -9.84 17.96 -0.90
CA SER A 42 -8.97 17.18 -0.02
C SER A 42 -9.07 17.67 1.42
N GLN A 43 -8.93 16.76 2.38
CA GLN A 43 -8.81 17.11 3.79
C GLN A 43 -7.35 17.12 4.23
N THR A 44 -6.98 18.06 5.09
CA THR A 44 -5.67 18.14 5.71
C THR A 44 -5.84 18.30 7.21
N GLY A 45 -5.08 17.50 8.00
CA GLY A 45 -5.11 17.61 9.47
C GLY A 45 -6.23 16.84 10.17
N PHE A 46 -7.18 16.26 9.46
CA PHE A 46 -8.09 15.24 10.00
C PHE A 46 -7.38 13.88 9.86
N GLY A 47 -7.40 13.03 10.88
CA GLY A 47 -6.74 11.72 10.83
C GLY A 47 -7.06 10.99 9.52
N ARG A 48 -6.03 10.61 8.77
CA ARG A 48 -6.21 9.85 7.53
C ARG A 48 -6.61 8.43 7.88
N THR A 49 -7.81 8.06 7.51
CA THR A 49 -8.24 6.67 7.43
C THR A 49 -8.16 6.21 5.98
N VAL A 50 -7.88 4.92 5.79
CA VAL A 50 -7.93 4.31 4.46
C VAL A 50 -9.40 4.19 4.04
N ASP A 51 -9.74 4.69 2.86
CA ASP A 51 -11.06 4.49 2.26
C ASP A 51 -11.10 3.14 1.53
N TRP A 52 -11.79 2.17 2.11
CA TRP A 52 -11.83 0.81 1.58
C TRP A 52 -12.82 0.68 0.42
N ASN A 53 -12.27 0.40 -0.77
CA ASN A 53 -13.07 0.04 -1.93
C ASN A 53 -13.59 -1.41 -1.76
N THR A 54 -14.88 -1.55 -1.55
CA THR A 54 -15.53 -2.86 -1.32
C THR A 54 -15.69 -3.68 -2.60
N THR A 55 -15.45 -3.09 -3.78
CA THR A 55 -15.39 -3.83 -5.04
C THR A 55 -14.01 -4.49 -5.16
N LYS A 56 -13.98 -5.82 -5.01
CA LYS A 56 -12.73 -6.58 -5.10
C LYS A 56 -12.05 -6.44 -6.46
N LYS A 57 -10.72 -6.41 -6.47
CA LYS A 57 -9.89 -6.38 -7.67
C LYS A 57 -9.50 -7.80 -8.07
N THR A 58 -9.75 -8.16 -9.32
CA THR A 58 -9.50 -9.49 -9.89
C THR A 58 -8.47 -9.47 -11.02
N THR A 59 -7.93 -8.31 -11.35
CA THR A 59 -6.92 -8.07 -12.38
C THR A 59 -5.93 -7.03 -11.90
N ASP A 60 -4.81 -6.89 -12.59
CA ASP A 60 -3.81 -5.85 -12.34
C ASP A 60 -4.44 -4.45 -12.38
N PHE A 61 -4.00 -3.57 -11.47
CA PHE A 61 -4.49 -2.20 -11.39
C PHE A 61 -3.46 -1.26 -10.76
N THR A 62 -3.69 0.04 -10.95
CA THR A 62 -2.93 1.09 -10.25
C THR A 62 -3.72 1.57 -9.04
N ALA A 63 -3.08 1.57 -7.88
CA ALA A 63 -3.66 2.06 -6.65
C ALA A 63 -3.73 3.59 -6.62
N THR A 64 -4.74 4.11 -5.94
CA THR A 64 -4.91 5.54 -5.66
C THR A 64 -4.53 5.86 -4.22
N ASN A 65 -3.99 7.06 -3.99
CA ASN A 65 -3.65 7.52 -2.65
C ASN A 65 -4.89 7.72 -1.78
N GLY A 66 -4.86 7.15 -0.60
CA GLY A 66 -5.95 7.22 0.38
C GLY A 66 -6.82 5.98 0.40
N ASP A 67 -6.74 5.12 -0.61
CA ASP A 67 -7.64 3.98 -0.79
C ASP A 67 -7.06 2.67 -0.24
N GLY A 68 -7.97 1.79 0.15
CA GLY A 68 -7.72 0.38 0.43
C GLY A 68 -8.40 -0.53 -0.59
N PHE A 69 -7.76 -1.63 -0.91
CA PHE A 69 -8.23 -2.56 -1.94
C PHE A 69 -8.25 -4.00 -1.44
N PHE A 70 -9.34 -4.69 -1.72
CA PHE A 70 -9.44 -6.13 -1.58
C PHE A 70 -9.03 -6.78 -2.91
N VAL A 71 -7.99 -7.61 -2.90
CA VAL A 71 -7.44 -8.27 -4.08
C VAL A 71 -7.79 -9.76 -4.03
N ASP A 72 -8.42 -10.25 -5.08
CA ASP A 72 -8.91 -11.62 -5.20
C ASP A 72 -8.11 -12.38 -6.26
N THR A 73 -7.15 -13.19 -5.81
CA THR A 73 -6.31 -14.04 -6.65
C THR A 73 -6.86 -15.47 -6.83
N SER A 74 -8.12 -15.72 -6.46
CA SER A 74 -8.76 -17.05 -6.53
C SER A 74 -8.90 -17.59 -7.96
N ALA A 75 -8.81 -16.74 -8.98
CA ALA A 75 -8.82 -17.16 -10.39
C ALA A 75 -7.56 -17.90 -10.84
N GLY A 76 -6.54 -18.04 -9.99
CA GLY A 76 -5.35 -18.85 -10.24
C GLY A 76 -4.17 -18.11 -10.88
N SER A 77 -4.15 -16.78 -10.81
CA SER A 77 -3.02 -15.95 -11.29
C SER A 77 -2.62 -14.91 -10.25
N ASN A 78 -1.34 -14.53 -10.28
CA ASN A 78 -0.86 -13.39 -9.50
C ASN A 78 -1.54 -12.10 -9.98
N ILE A 79 -1.72 -11.15 -9.07
CA ILE A 79 -2.25 -9.82 -9.41
C ILE A 79 -1.23 -8.77 -8.98
N THR A 80 -0.96 -7.82 -9.88
CA THR A 80 -0.05 -6.71 -9.64
C THR A 80 -0.83 -5.46 -9.24
N VAL A 81 -0.51 -4.94 -8.07
CA VAL A 81 -0.98 -3.63 -7.59
C VAL A 81 0.14 -2.63 -7.79
N THR A 82 0.00 -1.74 -8.74
CA THR A 82 0.98 -0.69 -9.01
C THR A 82 0.74 0.50 -8.08
N LEU A 83 1.75 0.87 -7.29
CA LEU A 83 1.67 2.02 -6.38
C LEU A 83 1.59 3.35 -7.16
N PRO A 84 1.04 4.43 -6.57
CA PRO A 84 1.00 5.74 -7.18
C PRO A 84 2.37 6.21 -7.64
N SER A 85 2.45 6.81 -8.85
CA SER A 85 3.65 7.51 -9.33
C SER A 85 3.82 8.85 -8.61
N SER A 86 5.06 9.27 -8.39
CA SER A 86 5.38 10.58 -7.77
C SER A 86 4.63 10.83 -6.45
N PRO A 87 4.71 9.92 -5.48
CA PRO A 87 3.99 10.07 -4.22
C PRO A 87 4.57 11.22 -3.39
N SER A 88 3.74 11.79 -2.53
CA SER A 88 4.12 12.79 -1.52
C SER A 88 4.12 12.17 -0.13
N ALA A 89 4.94 12.70 0.79
CA ALA A 89 4.97 12.25 2.18
C ALA A 89 3.55 12.22 2.80
N GLY A 90 3.23 11.10 3.46
CA GLY A 90 1.92 10.83 4.03
C GLY A 90 0.90 10.25 3.03
N ASN A 91 1.26 9.98 1.77
CA ASN A 91 0.40 9.16 0.91
C ASN A 91 0.27 7.76 1.51
N ILE A 92 -0.92 7.18 1.40
CA ILE A 92 -1.27 5.90 2.02
C ILE A 92 -2.00 5.01 1.02
N VAL A 93 -1.66 3.72 1.01
CA VAL A 93 -2.35 2.67 0.25
C VAL A 93 -2.46 1.43 1.13
N ALA A 94 -3.64 0.81 1.16
CA ALA A 94 -3.84 -0.46 1.84
C ALA A 94 -4.26 -1.55 0.86
N ILE A 95 -3.81 -2.78 1.10
CA ILE A 95 -4.06 -3.93 0.25
C ILE A 95 -4.35 -5.12 1.16
N ALA A 96 -5.40 -5.88 0.87
CA ALA A 96 -5.78 -7.07 1.61
C ALA A 96 -6.08 -8.23 0.68
N ASP A 97 -5.61 -9.43 1.01
CA ASP A 97 -5.98 -10.67 0.34
C ASP A 97 -7.44 -11.03 0.65
N TYR A 98 -8.31 -10.88 -0.35
CA TYR A 98 -9.75 -11.12 -0.24
C TYR A 98 -10.08 -12.60 -0.03
N ALA A 99 -9.52 -13.46 -0.87
CA ALA A 99 -9.93 -14.86 -0.94
C ALA A 99 -9.13 -15.79 0.00
N GLY A 100 -7.99 -15.34 0.53
CA GLY A 100 -7.07 -16.19 1.29
C GLY A 100 -6.30 -17.13 0.37
N THR A 101 -5.88 -16.65 -0.79
CA THR A 101 -5.18 -17.42 -1.83
C THR A 101 -3.79 -16.88 -2.16
N ALA A 102 -3.34 -15.85 -1.44
CA ALA A 102 -2.06 -15.19 -1.70
C ALA A 102 -0.83 -16.10 -1.52
N ALA A 103 -0.93 -17.17 -0.71
CA ALA A 103 0.15 -18.14 -0.59
C ALA A 103 0.36 -18.98 -1.86
N THR A 104 -0.67 -19.10 -2.71
CA THR A 104 -0.59 -19.85 -3.98
C THR A 104 -0.42 -18.90 -5.16
N ASN A 105 -1.19 -17.81 -5.18
CA ASN A 105 -1.18 -16.80 -6.21
C ASN A 105 -0.93 -15.46 -5.52
N LYS A 106 0.31 -15.03 -5.54
CA LYS A 106 0.74 -13.84 -4.77
C LYS A 106 0.16 -12.53 -5.30
N ILE A 107 0.07 -11.56 -4.41
CA ILE A 107 -0.21 -10.17 -4.77
C ILE A 107 1.14 -9.46 -4.86
N ILE A 108 1.47 -8.92 -6.02
CA ILE A 108 2.72 -8.18 -6.25
C ILE A 108 2.43 -6.70 -6.07
N ILE A 109 3.20 -6.04 -5.22
CA ILE A 109 3.12 -4.59 -4.99
C ILE A 109 4.23 -3.95 -5.80
N ALA A 110 3.90 -3.44 -6.98
CA ALA A 110 4.85 -2.82 -7.88
C ALA A 110 5.16 -1.38 -7.43
N ARG A 111 6.43 -1.10 -7.18
CA ARG A 111 6.95 0.14 -6.58
C ARG A 111 6.78 1.40 -7.43
N ASN A 112 6.56 1.26 -8.73
CA ASN A 112 6.34 2.35 -9.69
C ASN A 112 7.37 3.49 -9.60
N GLY A 113 8.65 3.15 -9.52
CA GLY A 113 9.75 4.12 -9.48
C GLY A 113 10.19 4.58 -8.08
N SER A 114 9.36 4.42 -7.06
CA SER A 114 9.71 4.74 -5.65
C SER A 114 10.31 3.53 -4.95
N ASN A 115 11.11 3.74 -3.91
CA ASN A 115 11.58 2.64 -3.07
C ASN A 115 10.43 2.06 -2.22
N ILE A 116 10.59 0.82 -1.79
CA ILE A 116 9.78 0.20 -0.72
C ILE A 116 10.76 -0.24 0.37
N GLN A 117 10.58 0.24 1.60
CA GLN A 117 11.48 -0.03 2.74
C GLN A 117 12.96 0.21 2.42
N GLY A 118 13.26 1.28 1.67
CA GLY A 118 14.62 1.66 1.28
C GLY A 118 15.20 0.90 0.10
N LEU A 119 14.49 -0.09 -0.45
CA LEU A 119 14.98 -0.94 -1.54
C LEU A 119 14.25 -0.64 -2.86
N ALA A 120 15.00 -0.73 -3.96
CA ALA A 120 14.47 -0.53 -5.31
C ALA A 120 13.83 -1.82 -5.87
N GLU A 121 13.06 -2.55 -5.03
CA GLU A 121 12.44 -3.83 -5.33
C GLU A 121 10.92 -3.76 -5.10
N ASN A 122 10.18 -4.63 -5.76
CA ASN A 122 8.75 -4.80 -5.54
C ASN A 122 8.51 -5.60 -4.24
N ALA A 123 7.41 -5.31 -3.57
CA ALA A 123 6.98 -6.09 -2.42
C ALA A 123 5.95 -7.15 -2.85
N GLU A 124 5.72 -8.14 -1.99
CA GLU A 124 4.77 -9.22 -2.24
C GLU A 124 3.96 -9.53 -0.98
N ILE A 125 2.70 -9.90 -1.17
CA ILE A 125 1.87 -10.56 -0.17
C ILE A 125 1.81 -12.03 -0.58
N THR A 126 2.36 -12.90 0.27
CA THR A 126 2.50 -14.34 0.05
C THR A 126 1.86 -15.18 1.16
N THR A 127 1.22 -14.52 2.10
CA THR A 127 0.51 -15.17 3.21
C THR A 127 -1.01 -15.01 3.01
N ASN A 128 -1.74 -16.10 3.20
CA ASN A 128 -3.20 -16.07 3.08
C ASN A 128 -3.83 -15.14 4.12
N ARG A 129 -4.82 -14.34 3.69
CA ARG A 129 -5.56 -13.37 4.53
C ARG A 129 -4.71 -12.23 5.08
N GLU A 130 -3.52 -12.06 4.53
CA GLU A 130 -2.67 -10.95 4.93
C GLU A 130 -3.20 -9.62 4.37
N ALA A 131 -2.99 -8.54 5.15
CA ALA A 131 -3.25 -7.17 4.73
C ALA A 131 -2.03 -6.30 5.06
N ARG A 132 -1.73 -5.35 4.18
CA ARG A 132 -0.64 -4.39 4.35
C ARG A 132 -1.12 -2.97 4.10
N THR A 133 -0.71 -2.08 4.99
CA THR A 133 -0.87 -0.64 4.81
C THR A 133 0.50 -0.03 4.59
N LEU A 134 0.66 0.67 3.48
CA LEU A 134 1.89 1.32 3.07
C LEU A 134 1.72 2.83 3.18
N VAL A 135 2.68 3.50 3.78
CA VAL A 135 2.75 4.97 3.86
C VAL A 135 4.03 5.44 3.18
N TYR A 136 3.92 6.39 2.28
CA TYR A 136 5.10 7.01 1.67
C TYR A 136 5.70 8.02 2.64
N VAL A 137 6.97 7.88 2.93
CA VAL A 137 7.71 8.74 3.88
C VAL A 137 8.56 9.76 3.14
N ASP A 138 9.49 9.30 2.33
CA ASP A 138 10.47 10.14 1.60
C ASP A 138 11.07 9.37 0.42
N ALA A 139 12.00 9.99 -0.31
CA ALA A 139 12.63 9.35 -1.46
C ALA A 139 13.63 8.24 -1.08
N THR A 140 14.13 8.22 0.16
CA THR A 140 15.11 7.24 0.64
C THR A 140 14.43 5.94 1.04
N GLN A 141 13.49 6.01 1.96
CA GLN A 141 12.72 4.84 2.42
C GLN A 141 11.59 4.49 1.45
N GLY A 142 11.02 5.49 0.78
CA GLY A 142 9.88 5.29 -0.10
C GLY A 142 8.62 4.92 0.66
N TRP A 143 7.99 3.84 0.27
CA TRP A 143 6.81 3.26 0.90
C TRP A 143 7.21 2.34 2.05
N VAL A 144 6.67 2.58 3.24
CA VAL A 144 6.94 1.79 4.46
C VAL A 144 5.65 1.12 4.92
N ALA A 145 5.71 -0.18 5.18
CA ALA A 145 4.59 -0.91 5.77
C ALA A 145 4.45 -0.56 7.26
N VAL A 146 3.25 -0.14 7.68
CA VAL A 146 3.00 0.35 9.04
C VAL A 146 2.21 -0.63 9.91
N ASN A 147 1.72 -1.74 9.36
CA ASN A 147 0.98 -2.79 10.09
C ASN A 147 1.60 -4.17 9.89
N ASN A 148 2.91 -4.24 9.72
CA ASN A 148 3.64 -5.48 9.51
C ASN A 148 4.46 -5.85 10.75
N ASN A 149 4.40 -7.11 11.17
CA ASN A 149 5.23 -7.66 12.24
C ASN A 149 6.51 -8.35 11.72
N GLU A 150 6.72 -8.35 10.40
CA GLU A 150 7.89 -8.95 9.77
C GLU A 150 8.91 -7.88 9.38
N ASP A 151 10.19 -8.19 9.46
CA ASP A 151 11.29 -7.27 9.18
C ASP A 151 11.33 -6.81 7.72
N SER A 152 10.80 -7.60 6.79
CA SER A 152 10.76 -7.25 5.37
C SER A 152 9.55 -7.84 4.66
N ILE A 153 8.90 -7.01 3.85
CA ILE A 153 7.85 -7.41 2.89
C ILE A 153 8.41 -7.61 1.49
N ILE A 154 9.71 -7.41 1.33
CA ILE A 154 10.38 -7.50 0.05
C ILE A 154 10.87 -8.92 -0.13
N SER A 155 10.54 -9.53 -1.25
CA SER A 155 11.09 -10.82 -1.61
C SER A 155 12.62 -10.72 -1.68
N PRO A 156 13.36 -11.55 -0.95
CA PRO A 156 14.80 -11.54 -1.04
C PRO A 156 15.22 -11.80 -2.49
N ALA A 157 16.11 -10.96 -3.00
CA ALA A 157 16.74 -11.25 -4.28
C ALA A 157 17.60 -12.50 -4.10
N PHE A 158 17.19 -13.59 -4.73
CA PHE A 158 18.00 -14.81 -4.68
C PHE A 158 19.31 -14.61 -5.45
N VAL A 159 20.38 -15.16 -4.90
CA VAL A 159 21.66 -15.26 -5.61
C VAL A 159 21.41 -15.89 -6.98
N THR A 160 21.79 -15.19 -8.02
CA THR A 160 21.71 -15.68 -9.39
C THR A 160 23.11 -16.05 -9.87
N ALA A 161 23.26 -17.30 -10.27
CA ALA A 161 24.53 -17.82 -10.74
C ALA A 161 24.35 -18.66 -12.00
N THR A 162 25.40 -18.78 -12.78
CA THR A 162 25.49 -19.61 -13.99
C THR A 162 26.67 -20.58 -13.88
N GLY A 163 26.63 -21.63 -14.69
CA GLY A 163 27.68 -22.67 -14.75
C GLY A 163 27.24 -24.01 -14.17
N GLY A 164 27.80 -25.09 -14.69
CA GLY A 164 27.41 -26.44 -14.34
C GLY A 164 26.03 -26.86 -14.82
N THR A 165 25.59 -28.03 -14.41
CA THR A 165 24.20 -28.48 -14.59
C THR A 165 23.37 -27.95 -13.43
N ILE A 166 22.32 -27.14 -13.72
CA ILE A 166 21.49 -26.52 -12.73
C ILE A 166 20.25 -27.36 -12.48
N THR A 167 20.01 -27.75 -11.23
CA THR A 167 18.79 -28.41 -10.78
C THR A 167 18.13 -27.60 -9.66
N THR A 168 16.80 -27.46 -9.68
CA THR A 168 16.06 -26.84 -8.61
C THR A 168 15.61 -27.88 -7.61
N VAL A 169 15.95 -27.68 -6.34
CA VAL A 169 15.59 -28.59 -5.25
C VAL A 169 14.75 -27.84 -4.24
N CYS A 170 13.62 -28.42 -3.83
CA CYS A 170 12.73 -27.84 -2.81
C CYS A 170 12.33 -26.39 -3.08
N THR A 171 12.04 -26.04 -4.34
CA THR A 171 11.57 -24.72 -4.78
C THR A 171 12.55 -23.55 -4.57
N ASN A 172 13.34 -23.56 -3.49
CA ASN A 172 14.16 -22.44 -3.04
C ASN A 172 15.67 -22.63 -3.22
N PHE A 173 16.11 -23.80 -3.67
CA PHE A 173 17.53 -24.07 -3.85
C PHE A 173 17.83 -24.40 -5.31
N LYS A 174 18.85 -23.74 -5.86
CA LYS A 174 19.48 -24.14 -7.14
C LYS A 174 20.80 -24.82 -6.85
N VAL A 175 20.94 -26.06 -7.29
CA VAL A 175 22.17 -26.82 -7.16
C VAL A 175 22.90 -26.78 -8.49
N HIS A 176 24.14 -26.33 -8.49
CA HIS A 176 25.03 -26.31 -9.64
C HIS A 176 26.02 -27.49 -9.52
N THR A 177 25.87 -28.48 -10.38
CA THR A 177 26.72 -29.66 -10.37
C THR A 177 27.77 -29.54 -11.47
N PHE A 178 29.05 -29.68 -11.09
CA PHE A 178 30.17 -29.70 -11.99
C PHE A 178 30.76 -31.14 -11.99
N THR A 179 30.75 -31.80 -13.13
CA THR A 179 31.35 -33.13 -13.33
C THR A 179 32.75 -33.09 -13.97
N GLY A 180 33.28 -31.87 -14.18
CA GLY A 180 34.59 -31.54 -14.72
C GLY A 180 34.94 -30.09 -14.45
N PRO A 181 36.11 -29.62 -14.90
CA PRO A 181 36.47 -28.20 -14.78
C PRO A 181 35.41 -27.31 -15.40
N GLY A 182 34.97 -26.29 -14.67
CA GLY A 182 33.93 -25.31 -15.13
C GLY A 182 33.94 -24.04 -14.29
N THR A 183 33.35 -22.99 -14.84
CA THR A 183 33.27 -21.70 -14.16
C THR A 183 31.89 -21.56 -13.49
N PHE A 184 31.90 -21.23 -12.21
CA PHE A 184 30.71 -20.75 -11.47
C PHE A 184 30.77 -19.25 -11.44
N CYS A 185 29.77 -18.60 -12.06
CA CYS A 185 29.69 -17.14 -12.11
C CYS A 185 28.45 -16.65 -11.38
N VAL A 186 28.61 -15.82 -10.35
CA VAL A 186 27.52 -15.16 -9.64
C VAL A 186 27.25 -13.81 -10.33
N SER A 187 26.05 -13.63 -10.84
CA SER A 187 25.62 -12.40 -11.52
C SER A 187 24.84 -11.45 -10.62
N CYS A 188 24.26 -11.98 -9.52
CA CYS A 188 23.61 -11.19 -8.48
C CYS A 188 23.90 -11.84 -7.13
N ALA A 189 24.36 -11.06 -6.18
CA ALA A 189 24.76 -11.54 -4.85
C ALA A 189 23.65 -11.51 -3.79
N GLY A 190 22.39 -11.20 -4.19
CA GLY A 190 21.26 -11.09 -3.27
C GLY A 190 21.10 -9.69 -2.70
#